data_55c177908275cd786eb3eed95b3feb3d
#
_entry.id   55c177908275cd786eb3eed95b3feb3d
#
_cell.length_a   1.000
_cell.length_b   1.000
_cell.length_c   1.000
_cell.angle_alpha   90.00
_cell.angle_beta   90.00
_cell.angle_gamma   90.00
#
_symmetry.space_group_name_H-M   'P 1'
#
loop_
_entity.id
_entity.type
_entity.pdbx_description
1 polymer ?
#
loop_
_entity_poly.entity_id
_entity_poly.type
_entity_poly.pdbx_seq_one_letter_code
_entity_poly.pdbx_strand_id
1 'polypeptide(L)'
;MGRKSRYETHVKPHLPEIQEWYELLTEGQIAKKLGISIATFENYKKKYPELLEMLQKGKQHLIEELKSSLKKKAMGFTYKEKKTTVRDEGGQKIRIIEEFERYAQPDTGAIHLLLKNLDDEWHNDDQATIDMKKKQLEIAQQKADEENW
;
A
#
# COMPACT_ATOMS: atom_id res chain seq x y z
N MET A 1 -11.58 -40.61 -13.73
CA MET A 1 -11.60 -39.37 -12.96
C MET A 1 -10.47 -38.45 -13.48
N GLY A 2 -10.80 -37.27 -14.02
CA GLY A 2 -9.80 -36.34 -14.53
C GLY A 2 -8.96 -35.75 -13.37
N ARG A 3 -7.67 -35.54 -13.60
CA ARG A 3 -6.74 -34.92 -12.63
C ARG A 3 -7.24 -33.53 -12.30
N LYS A 4 -7.52 -33.24 -11.02
CA LYS A 4 -7.91 -31.93 -10.56
C LYS A 4 -6.83 -30.89 -10.95
N SER A 5 -7.24 -29.72 -11.42
CA SER A 5 -6.29 -28.67 -11.77
C SER A 5 -5.51 -28.21 -10.53
N ARG A 6 -4.29 -27.73 -10.71
CA ARG A 6 -3.52 -27.15 -9.60
C ARG A 6 -4.21 -25.93 -8.96
N TYR A 7 -5.08 -25.26 -9.70
CA TYR A 7 -5.92 -24.20 -9.15
C TYR A 7 -6.83 -24.72 -8.03
N GLU A 8 -7.58 -25.78 -8.30
CA GLU A 8 -8.53 -26.37 -7.36
C GLU A 8 -7.87 -26.92 -6.08
N THR A 9 -6.60 -27.33 -6.18
CA THR A 9 -5.89 -27.97 -5.07
C THR A 9 -4.96 -27.04 -4.31
N HIS A 10 -4.40 -26.00 -4.96
CA HIS A 10 -3.35 -25.14 -4.38
C HIS A 10 -3.79 -23.68 -4.20
N VAL A 11 -4.77 -23.20 -4.96
CA VAL A 11 -5.17 -21.78 -4.93
C VAL A 11 -6.53 -21.61 -4.27
N LYS A 12 -7.54 -22.33 -4.77
CA LYS A 12 -8.93 -22.17 -4.33
C LYS A 12 -9.15 -22.34 -2.82
N PRO A 13 -8.51 -23.31 -2.13
CA PRO A 13 -8.64 -23.44 -0.67
C PRO A 13 -8.11 -22.24 0.12
N HIS A 14 -7.17 -21.48 -0.48
CA HIS A 14 -6.50 -20.35 0.15
C HIS A 14 -7.03 -18.97 -0.28
N LEU A 15 -8.13 -18.92 -1.04
CA LEU A 15 -8.70 -17.65 -1.52
C LEU A 15 -8.94 -16.62 -0.39
N PRO A 16 -9.52 -16.98 0.78
CA PRO A 16 -9.70 -16.03 1.87
C PRO A 16 -8.37 -15.51 2.43
N GLU A 17 -7.36 -16.39 2.53
CA GLU A 17 -6.04 -16.05 3.06
C GLU A 17 -5.23 -15.19 2.08
N ILE A 18 -5.46 -15.32 0.77
CA ILE A 18 -4.78 -14.54 -0.28
C ILE A 18 -5.08 -13.05 -0.13
N GLN A 19 -6.28 -12.68 0.28
CA GLN A 19 -6.64 -11.30 0.57
C GLN A 19 -5.72 -10.72 1.66
N GLU A 20 -5.53 -11.44 2.78
CA GLU A 20 -4.67 -11.04 3.89
C GLU A 20 -3.18 -11.06 3.50
N TRP A 21 -2.76 -12.06 2.72
CA TRP A 21 -1.38 -12.17 2.27
C TRP A 21 -0.95 -11.01 1.38
N TYR A 22 -1.88 -10.42 0.63
CA TYR A 22 -1.58 -9.29 -0.25
C TYR A 22 -1.08 -8.05 0.51
N GLU A 23 -1.43 -7.90 1.77
CA GLU A 23 -0.97 -6.81 2.62
C GLU A 23 0.52 -6.92 2.99
N LEU A 24 1.03 -8.15 3.06
CA LEU A 24 2.37 -8.45 3.56
C LEU A 24 3.31 -9.00 2.48
N LEU A 25 2.78 -9.56 1.41
CA LEU A 25 3.52 -10.31 0.41
C LEU A 25 3.28 -9.75 -1.00
N THR A 26 4.32 -9.80 -1.82
CA THR A 26 4.19 -9.56 -3.26
C THR A 26 3.49 -10.74 -3.96
N GLU A 27 2.90 -10.52 -5.13
CA GLU A 27 2.26 -11.59 -5.91
C GLU A 27 3.21 -12.76 -6.20
N GLY A 28 4.52 -12.50 -6.42
CA GLY A 28 5.52 -13.55 -6.57
C GLY A 28 5.73 -14.38 -5.31
N GLN A 29 5.67 -13.77 -4.13
CA GLN A 29 5.76 -14.47 -2.85
C GLN A 29 4.49 -15.27 -2.56
N ILE A 30 3.32 -14.73 -2.91
CA ILE A 30 2.04 -15.46 -2.81
C ILE A 30 2.07 -16.69 -3.73
N ALA A 31 2.49 -16.54 -4.99
CA ALA A 31 2.64 -17.67 -5.92
C ALA A 31 3.58 -18.75 -5.36
N LYS A 32 4.72 -18.34 -4.81
CA LYS A 32 5.68 -19.25 -4.16
C LYS A 32 5.06 -19.97 -2.97
N LYS A 33 4.30 -19.26 -2.13
CA LYS A 33 3.60 -19.84 -0.97
C LYS A 33 2.54 -20.86 -1.39
N LEU A 34 1.87 -20.62 -2.52
CA LEU A 34 0.92 -21.55 -3.14
C LEU A 34 1.57 -22.72 -3.88
N GLY A 35 2.91 -22.77 -3.97
CA GLY A 35 3.63 -23.82 -4.67
C GLY A 35 3.49 -23.79 -6.18
N ILE A 36 3.23 -22.61 -6.77
CA ILE A 36 3.09 -22.41 -8.22
C ILE A 36 4.07 -21.34 -8.72
N SER A 37 4.35 -21.36 -10.04
CA SER A 37 5.18 -20.31 -10.65
C SER A 37 4.40 -19.00 -10.79
N ILE A 38 5.11 -17.87 -10.84
CA ILE A 38 4.47 -16.54 -11.06
C ILE A 38 3.72 -16.51 -12.40
N ALA A 39 4.25 -17.15 -13.46
CA ALA A 39 3.57 -17.23 -14.75
C ALA A 39 2.24 -18.01 -14.65
N THR A 40 2.21 -19.09 -13.85
CA THR A 40 0.98 -19.83 -13.59
C THR A 40 -0.02 -18.99 -12.80
N PHE A 41 0.45 -18.24 -11.82
CA PHE A 41 -0.36 -17.32 -11.02
C PHE A 41 -1.00 -16.23 -11.89
N GLU A 42 -0.22 -15.60 -12.77
CA GLU A 42 -0.73 -14.61 -13.72
C GLU A 42 -1.79 -15.18 -14.68
N ASN A 43 -1.59 -16.40 -15.16
CA ASN A 43 -2.59 -17.09 -15.96
C ASN A 43 -3.87 -17.38 -15.18
N TYR A 44 -3.74 -17.73 -13.88
CA TYR A 44 -4.90 -17.97 -13.03
C TYR A 44 -5.66 -16.67 -12.72
N LYS A 45 -5.00 -15.54 -12.54
CA LYS A 45 -5.66 -14.23 -12.42
C LYS A 45 -6.56 -13.90 -13.62
N LYS A 46 -6.11 -14.26 -14.83
CA LYS A 46 -6.91 -14.04 -16.06
C LYS A 46 -8.06 -15.04 -16.19
N LYS A 47 -7.89 -16.25 -15.70
CA LYS A 47 -8.84 -17.35 -15.90
C LYS A 47 -9.90 -17.45 -14.81
N TYR A 48 -9.57 -17.09 -13.57
CA TYR A 48 -10.41 -17.26 -12.39
C TYR A 48 -10.75 -15.92 -11.75
N PRO A 49 -11.95 -15.38 -12.02
CA PRO A 49 -12.36 -14.06 -11.51
C PRO A 49 -12.32 -13.97 -9.98
N GLU A 50 -12.62 -15.07 -9.28
CA GLU A 50 -12.60 -15.11 -7.83
C GLU A 50 -11.20 -14.83 -7.24
N LEU A 51 -10.13 -15.29 -7.90
CA LEU A 51 -8.76 -14.96 -7.47
C LEU A 51 -8.45 -13.48 -7.67
N LEU A 52 -8.86 -12.94 -8.81
CA LEU A 52 -8.67 -11.51 -9.10
C LEU A 52 -9.42 -10.64 -8.09
N GLU A 53 -10.65 -11.04 -7.74
CA GLU A 53 -11.47 -10.34 -6.75
C GLU A 53 -10.79 -10.32 -5.36
N MET A 54 -10.24 -11.45 -4.90
CA MET A 54 -9.54 -11.50 -3.61
C MET A 54 -8.29 -10.61 -3.59
N LEU A 55 -7.53 -10.60 -4.68
CA LEU A 55 -6.36 -9.71 -4.81
C LEU A 55 -6.76 -8.24 -4.85
N GLN A 56 -7.85 -7.88 -5.52
CA GLN A 56 -8.37 -6.51 -5.54
C GLN A 56 -8.87 -6.06 -4.17
N LYS A 57 -9.54 -6.93 -3.42
CA LYS A 57 -9.96 -6.66 -2.04
C LYS A 57 -8.76 -6.44 -1.12
N GLY A 58 -7.74 -7.29 -1.20
CA GLY A 58 -6.50 -7.12 -0.44
C GLY A 58 -5.78 -5.81 -0.78
N LYS A 59 -5.70 -5.47 -2.08
CA LYS A 59 -5.14 -4.19 -2.54
C LYS A 59 -5.92 -2.99 -2.00
N GLN A 60 -7.24 -3.05 -2.05
CA GLN A 60 -8.09 -1.96 -1.55
C GLN A 60 -7.92 -1.78 -0.05
N HIS A 61 -7.90 -2.86 0.71
CA HIS A 61 -7.69 -2.82 2.16
C HIS A 61 -6.32 -2.23 2.52
N LEU A 62 -5.25 -2.66 1.83
CA LEU A 62 -3.91 -2.08 2.01
C LEU A 62 -3.89 -0.58 1.71
N ILE A 63 -4.56 -0.12 0.65
CA ILE A 63 -4.66 1.31 0.32
C ILE A 63 -5.36 2.09 1.44
N GLU A 64 -6.43 1.55 2.02
CA GLU A 64 -7.16 2.18 3.12
C GLU A 64 -6.31 2.28 4.39
N GLU A 65 -5.56 1.23 4.72
CA GLU A 65 -4.62 1.23 5.84
C GLU A 65 -3.48 2.25 5.65
N LEU A 66 -2.91 2.31 4.43
CA LEU A 66 -1.87 3.28 4.11
C LEU A 66 -2.39 4.72 4.19
N LYS A 67 -3.61 4.99 3.70
CA LYS A 67 -4.27 6.30 3.84
C LYS A 67 -4.51 6.65 5.31
N SER A 68 -4.97 5.70 6.11
CA SER A 68 -5.18 5.88 7.54
C SER A 68 -3.87 6.19 8.26
N SER A 69 -2.80 5.45 7.96
CA SER A 69 -1.47 5.66 8.53
C SER A 69 -0.87 7.00 8.13
N LEU A 70 -1.04 7.41 6.87
CA LEU A 70 -0.60 8.71 6.39
C LEU A 70 -1.35 9.85 7.09
N LYS A 71 -2.67 9.75 7.25
CA LYS A 71 -3.49 10.71 7.99
C LYS A 71 -3.06 10.81 9.45
N LYS A 72 -2.84 9.66 10.10
CA LYS A 72 -2.34 9.60 11.48
C LYS A 72 -0.97 10.30 11.61
N LYS A 73 -0.07 10.08 10.65
CA LYS A 73 1.25 10.74 10.63
C LYS A 73 1.13 12.24 10.41
N ALA A 74 0.24 12.68 9.52
CA ALA A 74 -0.01 14.11 9.27
C ALA A 74 -0.55 14.85 10.50
N MET A 75 -1.45 14.23 11.26
CA MET A 75 -2.08 14.85 12.43
C MET A 75 -1.25 14.77 13.72
N GLY A 76 -0.21 13.95 13.75
CA GLY A 76 0.49 13.56 14.95
C GLY A 76 -0.28 12.53 15.78
N PHE A 77 0.42 11.79 16.62
CA PHE A 77 -0.20 10.75 17.45
C PHE A 77 0.66 10.39 18.65
N THR A 78 0.02 9.90 19.70
CA THR A 78 0.69 9.33 20.86
C THR A 78 0.88 7.82 20.67
N TYR A 79 2.04 7.31 21.04
CA TYR A 79 2.35 5.89 21.03
C TYR A 79 3.12 5.46 22.27
N LYS A 80 3.05 4.16 22.60
CA LYS A 80 3.80 3.56 23.70
C LYS A 80 5.05 2.88 23.18
N GLU A 81 6.17 3.23 23.77
CA GLU A 81 7.47 2.61 23.51
C GLU A 81 7.83 1.72 24.68
N LYS A 82 8.22 0.47 24.41
CA LYS A 82 8.69 -0.47 25.44
C LYS A 82 10.19 -0.66 25.28
N LYS A 83 10.93 -0.36 26.35
CA LYS A 83 12.37 -0.64 26.45
C LYS A 83 12.55 -1.85 27.36
N THR A 84 13.18 -2.88 26.82
CA THR A 84 13.55 -4.07 27.61
C THR A 84 15.06 -4.05 27.85
N THR A 85 15.46 -4.00 29.11
CA THR A 85 16.87 -4.10 29.53
C THR A 85 17.06 -5.43 30.27
N VAL A 86 18.05 -6.21 29.87
CA VAL A 86 18.43 -7.43 30.55
C VAL A 86 19.74 -7.17 31.28
N ARG A 87 19.76 -7.34 32.60
CA ARG A 87 20.98 -7.24 33.44
C ARG A 87 21.28 -8.61 34.01
N ASP A 88 22.58 -8.93 34.11
CA ASP A 88 23.08 -10.10 34.81
C ASP A 88 23.57 -9.63 36.20
N GLU A 89 22.87 -10.04 37.24
CA GLU A 89 23.27 -9.73 38.61
C GLU A 89 23.54 -11.06 39.33
N GLY A 90 24.84 -11.39 39.43
CA GLY A 90 25.27 -12.59 40.17
C GLY A 90 24.84 -13.92 39.56
N GLY A 91 24.74 -14.00 38.22
CA GLY A 91 24.33 -15.20 37.49
C GLY A 91 22.81 -15.34 37.30
N GLN A 92 22.03 -14.36 37.79
CA GLN A 92 20.59 -14.26 37.51
C GLN A 92 20.31 -13.15 36.47
N LYS A 93 19.60 -13.51 35.41
CA LYS A 93 19.16 -12.54 34.39
C LYS A 93 17.88 -11.84 34.83
N ILE A 94 18.03 -10.56 35.16
CA ILE A 94 16.88 -9.70 35.53
C ILE A 94 16.44 -8.97 34.25
N ARG A 95 15.14 -9.09 33.93
CA ARG A 95 14.51 -8.41 32.83
C ARG A 95 13.70 -7.23 33.34
N ILE A 96 14.12 -6.03 33.01
CA ILE A 96 13.44 -4.77 33.33
C ILE A 96 12.69 -4.31 32.09
N ILE A 97 11.38 -4.06 32.22
CA ILE A 97 10.53 -3.54 31.15
C ILE A 97 10.08 -2.14 31.57
N GLU A 98 10.47 -1.15 30.80
CA GLU A 98 10.05 0.24 30.98
C GLU A 98 9.10 0.61 29.85
N GLU A 99 7.96 1.22 30.16
CA GLU A 99 7.00 1.73 29.18
C GLU A 99 7.03 3.26 29.20
N PHE A 100 7.17 3.87 28.02
CA PHE A 100 7.15 5.30 27.85
C PHE A 100 6.03 5.70 26.91
N GLU A 101 5.30 6.74 27.25
CA GLU A 101 4.38 7.38 26.32
C GLU A 101 5.13 8.46 25.54
N ARG A 102 5.05 8.39 24.22
CA ARG A 102 5.72 9.29 23.27
C ARG A 102 4.70 9.97 22.37
N TYR A 103 4.97 11.19 22.00
CA TYR A 103 4.17 11.90 21.01
C TYR A 103 4.98 12.09 19.73
N ALA A 104 4.46 11.59 18.61
CA ALA A 104 4.96 11.87 17.28
C ALA A 104 4.34 13.17 16.78
N GLN A 105 5.17 14.18 16.54
CA GLN A 105 4.74 15.46 16.01
C GLN A 105 4.10 15.33 14.64
N PRO A 106 3.15 16.21 14.27
CA PRO A 106 2.62 16.31 12.92
C PRO A 106 3.74 16.41 11.88
N ASP A 107 3.57 15.71 10.77
CA ASP A 107 4.55 15.67 9.68
C ASP A 107 4.09 16.59 8.55
N THR A 108 4.84 17.66 8.30
CA THR A 108 4.51 18.67 7.28
C THR A 108 4.48 18.11 5.87
N GLY A 109 5.35 17.12 5.56
CA GLY A 109 5.34 16.44 4.27
C GLY A 109 4.09 15.61 4.07
N ALA A 110 3.65 14.87 5.09
CA ALA A 110 2.41 14.10 5.07
C ALA A 110 1.18 15.02 4.95
N ILE A 111 1.16 16.15 5.67
CA ILE A 111 0.09 17.17 5.55
C ILE A 111 0.02 17.69 4.12
N HIS A 112 1.17 18.12 3.57
CA HIS A 112 1.24 18.65 2.21
C HIS A 112 0.78 17.65 1.15
N LEU A 113 1.21 16.38 1.27
CA LEU A 113 0.79 15.30 0.38
C LEU A 113 -0.73 15.07 0.43
N LEU A 114 -1.32 15.08 1.63
CA LEU A 114 -2.76 14.91 1.79
C LEU A 114 -3.53 16.10 1.22
N LEU A 115 -3.13 17.34 1.53
CA LEU A 115 -3.78 18.54 1.00
C LEU A 115 -3.72 18.57 -0.52
N LYS A 116 -2.59 18.23 -1.13
CA LYS A 116 -2.45 18.17 -2.59
C LYS A 116 -3.40 17.16 -3.26
N ASN A 117 -3.82 16.11 -2.55
CA ASN A 117 -4.71 15.08 -3.09
C ASN A 117 -6.18 15.26 -2.68
N LEU A 118 -6.46 16.08 -1.67
CA LEU A 118 -7.83 16.27 -1.13
C LEU A 118 -8.41 17.64 -1.40
N ASP A 119 -7.56 18.62 -1.70
CA ASP A 119 -7.94 20.01 -1.91
C ASP A 119 -7.40 20.48 -3.25
N ASP A 120 -8.31 20.64 -4.21
CA ASP A 120 -7.99 21.07 -5.57
C ASP A 120 -7.42 22.50 -5.62
N GLU A 121 -7.66 23.31 -4.59
CA GLU A 121 -7.12 24.67 -4.47
C GLU A 121 -5.70 24.69 -3.86
N TRP A 122 -5.25 23.58 -3.28
CA TRP A 122 -3.90 23.45 -2.70
C TRP A 122 -2.86 23.12 -3.76
N HIS A 123 -2.17 24.14 -4.28
CA HIS A 123 -1.13 24.00 -5.31
C HIS A 123 0.25 24.40 -4.80
N ASN A 124 1.30 23.75 -5.35
CA ASN A 124 2.69 24.15 -5.13
C ASN A 124 3.10 25.36 -5.99
N ASP A 125 2.39 25.55 -7.09
CA ASP A 125 2.66 26.59 -8.05
C ASP A 125 1.81 27.85 -7.74
N ASP A 126 2.34 29.02 -7.97
CA ASP A 126 1.55 30.24 -7.95
C ASP A 126 0.55 30.28 -9.12
N GLN A 127 -0.46 31.12 -9.02
CA GLN A 127 -1.52 31.22 -10.04
C GLN A 127 -0.98 31.51 -11.43
N ALA A 128 0.08 32.33 -11.54
CA ALA A 128 0.70 32.66 -12.82
C ALA A 128 1.34 31.44 -13.49
N THR A 129 1.98 30.57 -12.72
CA THR A 129 2.57 29.32 -13.20
C THR A 129 1.50 28.31 -13.64
N ILE A 130 0.39 28.23 -12.91
CA ILE A 130 -0.76 27.37 -13.26
C ILE A 130 -1.35 27.84 -14.59
N ASP A 131 -1.56 29.14 -14.76
CA ASP A 131 -2.14 29.69 -15.97
C ASP A 131 -1.21 29.50 -17.18
N MET A 132 0.10 29.63 -17.01
CA MET A 132 1.07 29.32 -18.06
C MET A 132 1.02 27.83 -18.47
N LYS A 133 0.96 26.92 -17.53
CA LYS A 133 0.86 25.47 -17.80
C LYS A 133 -0.42 25.14 -18.55
N LYS A 134 -1.56 25.75 -18.18
CA LYS A 134 -2.83 25.59 -18.89
C LYS A 134 -2.74 26.05 -20.34
N LYS A 135 -2.20 27.25 -20.57
CA LYS A 135 -1.99 27.77 -21.94
C LYS A 135 -1.08 26.89 -22.79
N GLN A 136 0.00 26.37 -22.20
CA GLN A 136 0.90 25.44 -22.91
C GLN A 136 0.17 24.14 -23.31
N LEU A 137 -0.70 23.62 -22.42
CA LEU A 137 -1.48 22.43 -22.70
C LEU A 137 -2.49 22.68 -23.83
N GLU A 138 -3.19 23.81 -23.81
CA GLU A 138 -4.14 24.22 -24.87
C GLU A 138 -3.45 24.33 -26.23
N ILE A 139 -2.28 24.99 -26.30
CA ILE A 139 -1.49 25.12 -27.52
C ILE A 139 -1.02 23.74 -28.04
N ALA A 140 -0.61 22.84 -27.10
CA ALA A 140 -0.19 21.50 -27.48
C ALA A 140 -1.36 20.67 -28.03
N GLN A 141 -2.56 20.80 -27.45
CA GLN A 141 -3.77 20.15 -27.96
C GLN A 141 -4.16 20.68 -29.35
N GLN A 142 -4.16 22.00 -29.55
CA GLN A 142 -4.47 22.60 -30.86
C GLN A 142 -3.51 22.11 -31.94
N LYS A 143 -2.20 22.04 -31.65
CA LYS A 143 -1.21 21.51 -32.60
C LYS A 143 -1.44 20.04 -32.94
N ALA A 144 -1.77 19.21 -31.93
CA ALA A 144 -2.05 17.81 -32.15
C ALA A 144 -3.33 17.59 -32.99
N ASP A 145 -4.33 18.46 -32.81
CA ASP A 145 -5.57 18.43 -33.61
C ASP A 145 -5.32 18.88 -35.06
N GLU A 146 -4.43 19.86 -35.28
CA GLU A 146 -4.03 20.31 -36.61
C GLU A 146 -3.17 19.30 -37.41
N GLU A 147 -2.34 18.51 -36.68
CA GLU A 147 -1.50 17.46 -37.33
C GLU A 147 -2.31 16.18 -37.67
N ASN A 148 -3.48 16.00 -37.14
CA ASN A 148 -4.35 14.84 -37.40
C ASN A 148 -5.38 15.09 -38.54
N TRP A 149 -5.30 16.19 -39.25
CA TRP A 149 -6.04 16.54 -40.46
C TRP A 149 -5.12 16.46 -41.69
#